data_caee5e354e35ac04050c618b33b27fe5
#
_entry.id   caee5e354e35ac04050c618b33b27fe5
#
_cell.length_a   1.000
_cell.length_b   1.000
_cell.length_c   1.000
_cell.angle_alpha   90.00
_cell.angle_beta   90.00
_cell.angle_gamma   90.00
#
_symmetry.space_group_name_H-M   'P 1'
#
loop_
_entity.id
_entity.type
_entity.pdbx_description
1 polymer ?
#
loop_
_entity_poly.entity_id
_entity_poly.type
_entity_poly.pdbx_seq_one_letter_code
_entity_poly.pdbx_strand_id
1 'polypeptide(L)'
;MDRRRFVKGASWGAAGLLLGSVASEGQDDLTEPESPAASQTAWGRVWIRWTEPALPAATLRAHGLVIPWDAAPALMESARKQGYRVYAAVTPVQASAAVNSSRVTAISGLILEADDAEQEKAEKAARELRLAHPDLTVLSPGPAAKQPAMMGGTVVTRRGILQVSSPTEEPWIDSNFAMVAFDRAFRPGQTPLIDFQWQLPDALQQRLGPSTEDYLLAVAEAGALHSDLILNLHPGLEKALVSGSEEAWSVWRRVARYIEFYLREGERPVALQASVGVMTDNYDVSYETANLMARHNIPFRVLPPSRVSPQHLRGLDLIVVFTQPDAAAIRQLADFVNGGGVAILVSLRNPFPGQSRGGRQAGSDSVIYTLGKGKVIELAEGVADPAAFARDVRRLLGKENLPISLWNASTTIAIPYRLPGASDATVDLVNYSADPMPVQVRVKGSYAVVRYETPERGCCEALAASHQDGFTQFDVPWLKIGGRAHLGGTAAPPGKRS
;
A
#
# COMPACT_ATOMS: atom_id res chain seq x y z
N MET A 1 -27.93 -4.83 -19.26
CA MET A 1 -28.26 -5.25 -17.89
C MET A 1 -28.22 -4.02 -17.02
N ASP A 2 -29.31 -3.72 -16.35
CA ASP A 2 -29.50 -2.43 -15.69
C ASP A 2 -28.76 -2.38 -14.34
N ARG A 3 -27.61 -1.69 -14.31
CA ARG A 3 -26.73 -1.52 -13.13
C ARG A 3 -27.41 -0.81 -11.94
N ARG A 4 -28.59 -0.23 -12.15
CA ARG A 4 -29.34 0.52 -11.14
C ARG A 4 -30.09 -0.34 -10.10
N ARG A 5 -30.23 -1.64 -10.31
CA ARG A 5 -31.01 -2.52 -9.40
C ARG A 5 -30.26 -2.96 -8.15
N PHE A 6 -28.92 -2.91 -8.14
CA PHE A 6 -28.13 -3.35 -6.99
C PHE A 6 -28.17 -2.37 -5.80
N VAL A 7 -28.30 -1.07 -6.08
CA VAL A 7 -28.20 0.00 -5.07
C VAL A 7 -29.43 0.14 -4.17
N LYS A 8 -30.62 -0.35 -4.56
CA LYS A 8 -31.86 -0.14 -3.81
C LYS A 8 -32.19 -1.15 -2.70
N GLY A 9 -31.41 -2.21 -2.53
CA GLY A 9 -31.75 -3.31 -1.61
C GLY A 9 -30.96 -3.40 -0.31
N ALA A 10 -29.91 -2.62 -0.10
CA ALA A 10 -28.98 -2.81 1.01
C ALA A 10 -29.22 -1.86 2.19
N SER A 11 -30.44 -1.76 2.70
CA SER A 11 -30.64 -1.23 4.05
C SER A 11 -30.42 -2.35 5.08
N TRP A 12 -29.20 -2.42 5.59
CA TRP A 12 -28.84 -3.31 6.70
C TRP A 12 -29.51 -2.81 7.96
N GLY A 13 -30.57 -3.50 8.39
CA GLY A 13 -31.21 -3.20 9.67
C GLY A 13 -30.22 -3.42 10.80
N ALA A 14 -29.90 -2.37 11.54
CA ALA A 14 -29.15 -2.44 12.78
C ALA A 14 -29.94 -3.19 13.84
N ALA A 15 -29.74 -4.49 13.96
CA ALA A 15 -30.12 -5.23 15.14
C ALA A 15 -29.04 -5.02 16.20
N GLY A 16 -29.25 -4.05 17.08
CA GLY A 16 -28.40 -3.82 18.23
C GLY A 16 -28.45 -5.04 19.16
N LEU A 17 -27.33 -5.72 19.32
CA LEU A 17 -27.09 -6.68 20.38
C LEU A 17 -26.04 -6.08 21.32
N LEU A 18 -26.47 -5.78 22.53
CA LEU A 18 -25.63 -5.47 23.66
C LEU A 18 -24.70 -6.66 23.94
N LEU A 19 -23.43 -6.51 23.63
CA LEU A 19 -22.38 -7.42 24.09
C LEU A 19 -21.83 -6.92 25.42
N GLY A 20 -22.17 -7.66 26.48
CA GLY A 20 -21.57 -7.50 27.78
C GLY A 20 -20.07 -7.80 27.71
N SER A 21 -19.27 -6.86 28.21
CA SER A 21 -17.83 -7.02 28.38
C SER A 21 -17.58 -8.00 29.57
N VAL A 22 -17.01 -9.15 29.27
CA VAL A 22 -16.35 -9.99 30.27
C VAL A 22 -14.86 -9.63 30.22
N ALA A 23 -14.40 -8.98 31.29
CA ALA A 23 -12.99 -8.80 31.56
C ALA A 23 -12.36 -10.16 31.90
N SER A 24 -11.38 -10.60 31.21
CA SER A 24 -10.51 -11.72 31.56
C SER A 24 -9.13 -11.15 31.85
N GLU A 25 -8.79 -11.05 33.12
CA GLU A 25 -7.41 -10.98 33.61
C GLU A 25 -6.77 -12.35 33.38
N GLY A 26 -5.66 -12.36 32.68
CA GLY A 26 -4.85 -13.54 32.47
C GLY A 26 -3.53 -13.09 31.84
N GLN A 27 -2.60 -12.69 32.72
CA GLN A 27 -1.21 -12.45 32.41
C GLN A 27 -0.52 -13.83 32.31
N ASP A 28 -0.31 -14.31 31.08
CA ASP A 28 0.63 -15.40 30.83
C ASP A 28 1.78 -14.88 29.98
N ASP A 29 2.93 -14.90 30.64
CA ASP A 29 4.27 -14.58 30.14
C ASP A 29 4.69 -15.71 29.16
N LEU A 30 4.36 -15.51 27.87
CA LEU A 30 4.83 -16.37 26.79
C LEU A 30 5.89 -15.59 25.98
N THR A 31 7.15 -15.96 26.24
CA THR A 31 8.29 -15.63 25.40
C THR A 31 7.94 -15.93 23.93
N GLU A 32 7.84 -14.87 23.13
CA GLU A 32 7.67 -14.97 21.69
C GLU A 32 8.87 -15.72 21.09
N PRO A 33 8.66 -16.72 20.21
CA PRO A 33 9.74 -17.26 19.41
C PRO A 33 10.24 -16.15 18.48
N GLU A 34 11.51 -15.84 18.56
CA GLU A 34 12.19 -14.89 17.67
C GLU A 34 11.86 -15.25 16.22
N SER A 35 11.12 -14.36 15.58
CA SER A 35 10.96 -14.37 14.12
C SER A 35 12.35 -14.29 13.51
N PRO A 36 12.71 -15.11 12.50
CA PRO A 36 14.03 -15.05 11.90
C PRO A 36 14.31 -13.61 11.50
N ALA A 37 15.44 -13.12 11.96
CA ALA A 37 15.88 -11.74 11.82
C ALA A 37 15.68 -11.29 10.35
N ALA A 38 14.62 -10.53 10.11
CA ALA A 38 14.45 -9.80 8.87
C ALA A 38 15.66 -8.86 8.81
N SER A 39 16.55 -9.07 7.86
CA SER A 39 17.66 -8.18 7.60
C SER A 39 17.08 -6.76 7.56
N GLN A 40 17.68 -5.85 8.33
CA GLN A 40 17.26 -4.46 8.39
C GLN A 40 17.44 -3.82 7.01
N THR A 41 16.45 -4.01 6.15
CA THR A 41 16.39 -3.35 4.86
C THR A 41 15.88 -1.94 5.11
N ALA A 42 16.68 -0.95 4.73
CA ALA A 42 16.24 0.44 4.69
C ALA A 42 14.96 0.51 3.85
N TRP A 43 13.92 1.11 4.42
CA TRP A 43 12.58 1.17 3.83
C TRP A 43 12.50 2.36 2.87
N GLY A 44 11.82 2.18 1.74
CA GLY A 44 11.51 3.29 0.85
C GLY A 44 12.69 3.79 0.02
N ARG A 45 13.55 2.89 -0.48
CA ARG A 45 14.64 3.28 -1.37
C ARG A 45 14.10 3.81 -2.68
N VAL A 46 14.68 4.90 -3.19
CA VAL A 46 14.32 5.48 -4.47
C VAL A 46 15.53 5.43 -5.42
N TRP A 47 15.36 4.73 -6.52
CA TRP A 47 16.27 4.77 -7.65
C TRP A 47 15.69 5.66 -8.75
N ILE A 48 16.57 6.29 -9.52
CA ILE A 48 16.16 7.05 -10.69
C ILE A 48 16.55 6.25 -11.91
N ARG A 49 15.59 5.96 -12.78
CA ARG A 49 15.89 5.43 -14.10
C ARG A 49 16.48 6.57 -14.94
N TRP A 50 17.67 6.33 -15.49
CA TRP A 50 18.42 7.35 -16.21
C TRP A 50 18.73 6.86 -17.63
N THR A 51 18.31 7.62 -18.63
CA THR A 51 18.42 7.24 -20.04
C THR A 51 19.31 8.19 -20.84
N GLU A 52 19.54 9.41 -20.37
CA GLU A 52 20.43 10.37 -21.03
C GLU A 52 21.90 9.90 -21.01
N PRO A 53 22.67 10.13 -22.10
CA PRO A 53 24.06 9.67 -22.18
C PRO A 53 25.02 10.43 -21.25
N ALA A 54 24.61 11.53 -20.68
CA ALA A 54 25.38 12.32 -19.73
C ALA A 54 24.64 12.48 -18.40
N LEU A 55 25.36 12.68 -17.33
CA LEU A 55 24.80 12.98 -16.01
C LEU A 55 24.82 14.49 -15.74
N PRO A 56 23.90 15.00 -14.93
CA PRO A 56 23.95 16.37 -14.47
C PRO A 56 25.19 16.60 -13.59
N ALA A 57 25.69 17.83 -13.57
CA ALA A 57 26.88 18.19 -12.77
C ALA A 57 26.67 18.04 -11.27
N ALA A 58 25.43 18.32 -10.79
CA ALA A 58 25.06 18.14 -9.39
C ALA A 58 24.40 16.79 -9.15
N THR A 59 24.60 16.23 -7.95
CA THR A 59 24.07 14.92 -7.56
C THR A 59 22.56 14.96 -7.31
N LEU A 60 21.85 13.96 -7.81
CA LEU A 60 20.40 13.84 -7.70
C LEU A 60 19.90 13.36 -6.33
N ARG A 61 20.78 13.06 -5.38
CA ARG A 61 20.44 12.65 -3.99
C ARG A 61 19.39 11.50 -3.95
N ALA A 62 19.56 10.52 -4.80
CA ALA A 62 18.78 9.29 -4.78
C ALA A 62 19.60 8.13 -4.23
N HIS A 63 18.95 7.00 -3.92
CA HIS A 63 19.65 5.80 -3.46
C HIS A 63 20.61 5.25 -4.52
N GLY A 64 20.25 5.38 -5.80
CA GLY A 64 21.08 4.96 -6.92
C GLY A 64 20.46 5.33 -8.27
N LEU A 65 21.16 4.96 -9.33
CA LEU A 65 20.68 5.09 -10.71
C LEU A 65 20.42 3.71 -11.31
N VAL A 66 19.33 3.60 -12.05
CA VAL A 66 19.03 2.45 -12.93
C VAL A 66 19.43 2.84 -14.34
N ILE A 67 20.42 2.17 -14.88
CA ILE A 67 20.98 2.44 -16.21
C ILE A 67 20.79 1.20 -17.08
N PRO A 68 20.35 1.31 -18.35
CA PRO A 68 20.27 0.19 -19.26
C PRO A 68 21.61 -0.56 -19.37
N TRP A 69 21.56 -1.88 -19.43
CA TRP A 69 22.78 -2.71 -19.52
C TRP A 69 23.68 -2.40 -20.71
N ASP A 70 23.06 -2.05 -21.82
CA ASP A 70 23.71 -1.70 -23.08
C ASP A 70 24.22 -0.25 -23.16
N ALA A 71 23.96 0.56 -22.13
CA ALA A 71 24.46 1.92 -22.04
C ALA A 71 26.00 1.97 -22.13
N ALA A 72 26.52 3.10 -22.57
CA ALA A 72 27.96 3.30 -22.71
C ALA A 72 28.69 3.09 -21.36
N PRO A 73 29.77 2.31 -21.30
CA PRO A 73 30.54 2.09 -20.06
C PRO A 73 30.98 3.39 -19.38
N ALA A 74 31.24 4.43 -20.15
CA ALA A 74 31.63 5.75 -19.65
C ALA A 74 30.52 6.39 -18.79
N LEU A 75 29.23 6.15 -19.07
CA LEU A 75 28.13 6.64 -18.27
C LEU A 75 28.12 5.98 -16.87
N MET A 76 28.27 4.65 -16.80
CA MET A 76 28.33 3.92 -15.55
C MET A 76 29.54 4.34 -14.69
N GLU A 77 30.69 4.53 -15.34
CA GLU A 77 31.90 5.00 -14.66
C GLU A 77 31.73 6.44 -14.14
N SER A 78 31.11 7.32 -14.94
CA SER A 78 30.79 8.69 -14.52
C SER A 78 29.83 8.70 -13.31
N ALA A 79 28.80 7.87 -13.35
CA ALA A 79 27.87 7.72 -12.22
C ALA A 79 28.58 7.30 -10.93
N ARG A 80 29.47 6.32 -11.00
CA ARG A 80 30.29 5.90 -9.85
C ARG A 80 31.21 6.99 -9.33
N LYS A 81 31.89 7.71 -10.23
CA LYS A 81 32.76 8.85 -9.84
C LYS A 81 31.99 9.95 -9.14
N GLN A 82 30.70 10.14 -9.46
CA GLN A 82 29.80 11.06 -8.77
C GLN A 82 29.20 10.47 -7.48
N GLY A 83 29.57 9.25 -7.08
CA GLY A 83 29.12 8.61 -5.86
C GLY A 83 27.78 7.87 -5.94
N TYR A 84 27.22 7.67 -7.14
CA TYR A 84 26.01 6.88 -7.28
C TYR A 84 26.27 5.39 -7.15
N ARG A 85 25.32 4.70 -6.52
CA ARG A 85 25.17 3.26 -6.69
C ARG A 85 24.51 3.01 -8.06
N VAL A 86 25.14 2.20 -8.90
CA VAL A 86 24.65 1.91 -10.24
C VAL A 86 23.99 0.55 -10.27
N TYR A 87 22.77 0.50 -10.74
CA TYR A 87 22.01 -0.71 -10.99
C TYR A 87 21.82 -0.86 -12.50
N ALA A 88 22.08 -2.05 -13.03
CA ALA A 88 21.86 -2.29 -14.45
C ALA A 88 20.48 -2.91 -14.68
N ALA A 89 19.71 -2.29 -15.59
CA ALA A 89 18.45 -2.87 -16.06
C ALA A 89 18.76 -3.93 -17.11
N VAL A 90 18.29 -5.16 -16.88
CA VAL A 90 18.54 -6.32 -17.74
C VAL A 90 17.28 -7.14 -17.95
N THR A 91 17.10 -7.68 -19.15
CA THR A 91 16.08 -8.72 -19.37
C THR A 91 16.54 -10.04 -18.76
N PRO A 92 15.62 -11.02 -18.52
CA PRO A 92 16.00 -12.34 -18.02
C PRO A 92 17.05 -13.04 -18.88
N VAL A 93 17.02 -12.84 -20.19
CA VAL A 93 18.00 -13.39 -21.14
C VAL A 93 19.38 -12.76 -20.98
N GLN A 94 19.41 -11.45 -20.73
CA GLN A 94 20.67 -10.72 -20.55
C GLN A 94 21.31 -10.96 -19.17
N ALA A 95 20.53 -11.39 -18.19
CA ALA A 95 20.96 -11.49 -16.80
C ALA A 95 22.22 -12.34 -16.62
N SER A 96 22.26 -13.55 -17.20
CA SER A 96 23.43 -14.43 -17.12
C SER A 96 24.67 -13.86 -17.81
N ALA A 97 24.48 -13.20 -18.95
CA ALA A 97 25.58 -12.53 -19.67
C ALA A 97 26.07 -11.30 -18.90
N ALA A 98 25.16 -10.58 -18.25
CA ALA A 98 25.49 -9.42 -17.43
C ALA A 98 26.42 -9.84 -16.27
N VAL A 99 26.06 -10.88 -15.53
CA VAL A 99 26.83 -11.34 -14.36
C VAL A 99 28.25 -11.82 -14.74
N ASN A 100 28.39 -12.49 -15.87
CA ASN A 100 29.68 -12.99 -16.33
C ASN A 100 30.56 -11.90 -17.02
N SER A 101 30.04 -10.70 -17.17
CA SER A 101 30.76 -9.60 -17.77
C SER A 101 31.67 -8.90 -16.76
N SER A 102 32.84 -8.40 -17.23
CA SER A 102 33.71 -7.53 -16.42
C SER A 102 33.03 -6.24 -15.94
N ARG A 103 31.87 -5.87 -16.52
CA ARG A 103 31.07 -4.72 -16.07
C ARG A 103 30.43 -4.93 -14.70
N VAL A 104 30.30 -6.18 -14.21
CA VAL A 104 29.72 -6.49 -12.90
C VAL A 104 30.43 -5.78 -11.76
N THR A 105 31.75 -5.60 -11.86
CA THR A 105 32.51 -4.85 -10.85
C THR A 105 32.16 -3.35 -10.81
N ALA A 106 31.46 -2.87 -11.82
CA ALA A 106 31.04 -1.46 -11.93
C ALA A 106 29.61 -1.21 -11.45
N ILE A 107 28.86 -2.25 -11.09
CA ILE A 107 27.46 -2.13 -10.67
C ILE A 107 27.26 -2.57 -9.22
N SER A 108 26.27 -2.00 -8.56
CA SER A 108 25.85 -2.35 -7.20
C SER A 108 24.73 -3.41 -7.20
N GLY A 109 24.10 -3.62 -8.34
CA GLY A 109 23.02 -4.59 -8.49
C GLY A 109 22.46 -4.67 -9.90
N LEU A 110 21.48 -5.56 -10.05
CA LEU A 110 20.70 -5.78 -11.26
C LEU A 110 19.23 -5.55 -10.99
N ILE A 111 18.54 -4.98 -11.97
CA ILE A 111 17.09 -4.91 -11.99
C ILE A 111 16.62 -5.74 -13.17
N LEU A 112 15.87 -6.81 -12.88
CA LEU A 112 15.31 -7.67 -13.90
C LEU A 112 14.04 -7.04 -14.45
N GLU A 113 14.07 -6.71 -15.75
CA GLU A 113 12.92 -6.22 -16.50
C GLU A 113 12.29 -7.38 -17.24
N ALA A 114 11.02 -7.62 -17.00
CA ALA A 114 10.28 -8.67 -17.67
C ALA A 114 8.87 -8.17 -17.98
N ASP A 115 8.40 -8.53 -19.16
CA ASP A 115 6.98 -8.42 -19.45
C ASP A 115 6.19 -9.56 -18.78
N ASP A 116 4.87 -9.53 -18.90
CA ASP A 116 3.98 -10.51 -18.28
C ASP A 116 4.30 -11.94 -18.67
N ALA A 117 4.68 -12.17 -19.93
CA ALA A 117 4.98 -13.50 -20.44
C ALA A 117 6.32 -14.04 -19.91
N GLU A 118 7.20 -13.18 -19.44
CA GLU A 118 8.53 -13.50 -18.95
C GLU A 118 8.68 -13.46 -17.44
N GLN A 119 7.63 -13.11 -16.69
CA GLN A 119 7.66 -12.95 -15.24
C GLN A 119 8.23 -14.17 -14.51
N GLU A 120 7.79 -15.38 -14.87
CA GLU A 120 8.29 -16.61 -14.26
C GLU A 120 9.78 -16.82 -14.53
N LYS A 121 10.23 -16.50 -15.75
CA LYS A 121 11.65 -16.55 -16.11
C LYS A 121 12.47 -15.53 -15.33
N ALA A 122 11.92 -14.32 -15.14
CA ALA A 122 12.57 -13.27 -14.35
C ALA A 122 12.73 -13.68 -12.89
N GLU A 123 11.70 -14.25 -12.27
CA GLU A 123 11.77 -14.73 -10.89
C GLU A 123 12.76 -15.88 -10.73
N LYS A 124 12.80 -16.80 -11.70
CA LYS A 124 13.78 -17.89 -11.71
C LYS A 124 15.20 -17.33 -11.83
N ALA A 125 15.45 -16.44 -12.80
CA ALA A 125 16.74 -15.80 -12.99
C ALA A 125 17.17 -15.00 -11.74
N ALA A 126 16.24 -14.29 -11.10
CA ALA A 126 16.52 -13.56 -9.86
C ALA A 126 16.96 -14.48 -8.73
N ARG A 127 16.32 -15.66 -8.58
CA ARG A 127 16.72 -16.65 -7.56
C ARG A 127 18.10 -17.22 -7.84
N GLU A 128 18.37 -17.62 -9.08
CA GLU A 128 19.67 -18.16 -9.51
C GLU A 128 20.81 -17.14 -9.30
N LEU A 129 20.56 -15.88 -9.68
CA LEU A 129 21.54 -14.81 -9.49
C LEU A 129 21.85 -14.53 -8.02
N ARG A 130 20.83 -14.48 -7.14
CA ARG A 130 21.02 -14.27 -5.69
C ARG A 130 21.83 -15.42 -5.06
N LEU A 131 21.65 -16.64 -5.55
CA LEU A 131 22.40 -17.80 -5.07
C LEU A 131 23.86 -17.78 -5.56
N ALA A 132 24.08 -17.42 -6.82
CA ALA A 132 25.43 -17.38 -7.42
C ALA A 132 26.24 -16.15 -6.96
N HIS A 133 25.59 -15.05 -6.66
CA HIS A 133 26.21 -13.76 -6.34
C HIS A 133 25.53 -13.11 -5.14
N PRO A 134 25.76 -13.62 -3.92
CA PRO A 134 25.10 -13.11 -2.70
C PRO A 134 25.41 -11.65 -2.39
N ASP A 135 26.53 -11.12 -2.86
CA ASP A 135 26.93 -9.74 -2.68
C ASP A 135 26.25 -8.77 -3.68
N LEU A 136 25.62 -9.30 -4.74
CA LEU A 136 24.96 -8.51 -5.75
C LEU A 136 23.48 -8.30 -5.40
N THR A 137 23.04 -7.07 -5.29
CA THR A 137 21.62 -6.79 -5.11
C THR A 137 20.85 -7.11 -6.40
N VAL A 138 19.95 -8.08 -6.34
CA VAL A 138 19.08 -8.42 -7.48
C VAL A 138 17.65 -8.07 -7.14
N LEU A 139 17.09 -7.09 -7.85
CA LEU A 139 15.71 -6.65 -7.74
C LEU A 139 14.90 -7.20 -8.91
N SER A 140 13.68 -7.63 -8.62
CA SER A 140 12.72 -8.04 -9.64
C SER A 140 11.35 -7.47 -9.29
N PRO A 141 10.57 -7.03 -10.27
CA PRO A 141 9.19 -6.66 -10.04
C PRO A 141 8.40 -7.82 -9.43
N GLY A 142 7.39 -7.52 -8.65
CA GLY A 142 6.50 -8.52 -8.06
C GLY A 142 5.48 -9.08 -9.05
N PRO A 143 4.76 -10.14 -8.68
CA PRO A 143 3.77 -10.78 -9.55
C PRO A 143 2.59 -9.86 -9.90
N ALA A 144 2.37 -8.82 -9.13
CA ALA A 144 1.36 -7.78 -9.40
C ALA A 144 1.94 -6.57 -10.13
N ALA A 145 3.23 -6.54 -10.42
CA ALA A 145 3.91 -5.40 -11.03
C ALA A 145 3.56 -5.18 -12.51
N LYS A 146 2.67 -6.00 -13.04
CA LYS A 146 2.21 -5.91 -14.42
C LYS A 146 1.73 -4.53 -14.83
N GLN A 147 1.20 -3.76 -13.90
CA GLN A 147 0.81 -2.37 -14.12
C GLN A 147 0.81 -1.59 -12.81
N PRO A 148 1.95 -1.14 -12.30
CA PRO A 148 1.91 -0.08 -11.32
C PRO A 148 1.39 1.15 -12.05
N ALA A 149 0.08 1.33 -12.05
CA ALA A 149 -0.52 2.48 -12.66
C ALA A 149 -0.36 3.66 -11.73
N MET A 150 0.57 4.55 -12.07
CA MET A 150 0.38 5.92 -11.65
C MET A 150 -0.21 6.69 -12.81
N MET A 151 -1.51 6.75 -12.84
CA MET A 151 -2.22 7.67 -13.70
C MET A 151 -2.20 9.05 -13.06
N GLY A 152 -1.03 9.70 -13.03
CA GLY A 152 -0.90 11.10 -12.68
C GLY A 152 -1.89 11.62 -11.62
N GLY A 153 -1.87 11.06 -10.43
CA GLY A 153 -2.73 11.51 -9.34
C GLY A 153 -4.17 11.02 -9.43
N THR A 154 -5.01 11.71 -8.75
CA THR A 154 -6.45 11.45 -8.80
C THR A 154 -7.01 11.86 -10.15
N VAL A 155 -8.00 11.12 -10.59
CA VAL A 155 -8.93 11.55 -11.64
C VAL A 155 -9.76 12.75 -11.15
N VAL A 156 -9.26 13.51 -10.21
CA VAL A 156 -9.92 14.65 -9.62
C VAL A 156 -9.32 15.92 -10.18
N THR A 157 -10.10 16.64 -10.90
CA THR A 157 -9.86 18.00 -11.34
C THR A 157 -8.63 18.23 -12.23
N ARG A 158 -8.84 18.05 -13.52
CA ARG A 158 -8.15 18.91 -14.46
C ARG A 158 -9.02 20.14 -14.71
N ARG A 159 -8.46 21.32 -14.52
CA ARG A 159 -9.11 22.62 -14.69
C ARG A 159 -10.31 22.89 -13.77
N GLY A 160 -10.25 22.45 -12.51
CA GLY A 160 -11.32 22.69 -11.55
C GLY A 160 -12.60 21.85 -11.77
N ILE A 161 -12.58 20.89 -12.70
CA ILE A 161 -13.71 20.00 -12.95
C ILE A 161 -13.38 18.62 -12.40
N LEU A 162 -14.21 18.11 -11.52
CA LEU A 162 -14.14 16.76 -11.00
C LEU A 162 -14.42 15.79 -12.16
N GLN A 163 -13.41 15.08 -12.64
CA GLN A 163 -13.60 13.98 -13.57
C GLN A 163 -13.83 12.69 -12.79
N VAL A 164 -15.06 12.28 -12.68
CA VAL A 164 -15.45 11.03 -12.04
C VAL A 164 -15.51 9.97 -13.10
N SER A 165 -14.57 9.02 -13.07
CA SER A 165 -14.63 7.83 -13.91
C SER A 165 -15.48 6.73 -13.29
N SER A 166 -15.88 6.88 -12.04
CA SER A 166 -16.71 5.93 -11.30
C SER A 166 -18.20 6.22 -11.45
N PRO A 167 -19.08 5.21 -11.61
CA PRO A 167 -20.53 5.41 -11.61
C PRO A 167 -21.10 5.85 -10.26
N THR A 168 -20.27 6.01 -9.23
CA THR A 168 -20.65 6.38 -7.87
C THR A 168 -20.55 7.88 -7.57
N GLU A 169 -20.21 8.72 -8.54
CA GLU A 169 -20.01 10.18 -8.39
C GLU A 169 -18.89 10.55 -7.39
N GLU A 170 -18.16 9.56 -6.89
CA GLU A 170 -17.04 9.78 -5.98
C GLU A 170 -15.70 9.79 -6.74
N PRO A 171 -14.70 10.58 -6.29
CA PRO A 171 -13.40 10.61 -6.95
C PRO A 171 -12.76 9.22 -6.99
N TRP A 172 -12.25 8.83 -8.14
CA TRP A 172 -11.43 7.62 -8.25
C TRP A 172 -10.00 7.95 -7.82
N ILE A 173 -9.43 7.12 -6.97
CA ILE A 173 -8.03 7.19 -6.58
C ILE A 173 -7.31 5.98 -7.16
N ASP A 174 -6.37 6.21 -8.05
CA ASP A 174 -5.45 5.21 -8.54
C ASP A 174 -4.30 5.03 -7.54
N SER A 175 -4.47 4.06 -6.67
CA SER A 175 -3.51 3.74 -5.62
C SER A 175 -2.81 2.42 -5.90
N ASN A 176 -1.51 2.35 -5.63
CA ASN A 176 -0.75 1.10 -5.67
C ASN A 176 -0.83 0.29 -4.37
N PHE A 177 -1.71 0.67 -3.44
CA PHE A 177 -1.84 -0.02 -2.15
C PHE A 177 -2.12 -1.53 -2.32
N ALA A 178 -3.08 -1.89 -3.17
CA ALA A 178 -3.44 -3.29 -3.41
C ALA A 178 -2.27 -4.08 -3.99
N MET A 179 -1.54 -3.49 -4.95
CA MET A 179 -0.36 -4.10 -5.57
C MET A 179 0.75 -4.34 -4.54
N VAL A 180 1.08 -3.34 -3.74
CA VAL A 180 2.12 -3.43 -2.70
C VAL A 180 1.74 -4.44 -1.63
N ALA A 181 0.47 -4.48 -1.21
CA ALA A 181 -0.03 -5.45 -0.24
C ALA A 181 0.04 -6.89 -0.79
N PHE A 182 -0.30 -7.08 -2.07
CA PHE A 182 -0.20 -8.37 -2.74
C PHE A 182 1.26 -8.83 -2.85
N ASP A 183 2.15 -7.97 -3.36
CA ASP A 183 3.56 -8.29 -3.49
C ASP A 183 4.21 -8.68 -2.15
N ARG A 184 3.93 -7.91 -1.10
CA ARG A 184 4.39 -8.20 0.27
C ARG A 184 3.93 -9.56 0.78
N ALA A 185 2.70 -9.96 0.48
CA ALA A 185 2.14 -11.24 0.91
C ALA A 185 2.75 -12.42 0.17
N PHE A 186 3.05 -12.28 -1.13
CA PHE A 186 3.58 -13.35 -1.95
C PHE A 186 5.10 -13.47 -1.92
N ARG A 187 5.80 -12.39 -1.60
CA ARG A 187 7.27 -12.34 -1.47
C ARG A 187 7.71 -11.88 -0.07
N PRO A 188 7.39 -12.65 0.98
CA PRO A 188 7.79 -12.30 2.34
C PRO A 188 9.32 -12.19 2.44
N GLY A 189 9.80 -11.17 3.14
CA GLY A 189 11.24 -10.90 3.27
C GLY A 189 11.84 -10.06 2.13
N GLN A 190 11.04 -9.68 1.13
CA GLN A 190 11.44 -8.70 0.12
C GLN A 190 10.63 -7.42 0.29
N THR A 191 11.29 -6.27 0.11
CA THR A 191 10.57 -5.00 0.03
C THR A 191 9.86 -4.93 -1.32
N PRO A 192 8.55 -4.65 -1.36
CA PRO A 192 7.85 -4.43 -2.61
C PRO A 192 8.52 -3.35 -3.45
N LEU A 193 8.63 -3.55 -4.75
CA LEU A 193 9.25 -2.63 -5.68
C LEU A 193 8.20 -2.07 -6.63
N ILE A 194 8.03 -0.75 -6.62
CA ILE A 194 7.23 -0.03 -7.60
C ILE A 194 8.14 0.41 -8.73
N ASP A 195 7.95 -0.19 -9.91
CA ASP A 195 8.56 0.25 -11.17
C ASP A 195 7.41 0.50 -12.16
N PHE A 196 7.11 1.75 -12.43
CA PHE A 196 5.95 2.09 -13.24
C PHE A 196 6.30 3.03 -14.39
N GLN A 197 5.45 2.98 -15.43
CA GLN A 197 5.50 3.92 -16.51
C GLN A 197 4.36 4.93 -16.41
N TRP A 198 4.63 6.17 -16.79
CA TRP A 198 3.62 7.22 -16.77
C TRP A 198 2.54 6.94 -17.83
N GLN A 199 1.30 6.79 -17.38
CA GLN A 199 0.15 6.68 -18.26
C GLN A 199 -0.49 8.06 -18.44
N LEU A 200 0.09 8.85 -19.32
CA LEU A 200 -0.40 10.20 -19.59
C LEU A 200 -1.53 10.14 -20.63
N PRO A 201 -2.71 10.74 -20.35
CA PRO A 201 -3.94 10.45 -21.10
C PRO A 201 -4.01 11.02 -22.52
N ASP A 202 -3.18 12.00 -22.84
CA ASP A 202 -3.20 12.62 -24.16
C ASP A 202 -1.81 12.90 -24.73
N ALA A 203 -1.74 13.08 -26.04
CA ALA A 203 -0.48 13.31 -26.76
C ALA A 203 0.26 14.58 -26.30
N LEU A 204 -0.45 15.59 -25.85
CA LEU A 204 0.16 16.82 -25.31
C LEU A 204 0.85 16.54 -23.99
N GLN A 205 0.20 15.83 -23.08
CA GLN A 205 0.78 15.45 -21.79
C GLN A 205 1.91 14.45 -21.98
N GLN A 206 1.78 13.47 -22.87
CA GLN A 206 2.89 12.59 -23.22
C GLN A 206 4.14 13.34 -23.68
N ARG A 207 3.94 14.45 -24.41
CA ARG A 207 5.03 15.32 -24.86
C ARG A 207 5.60 16.20 -23.73
N LEU A 208 4.75 16.71 -22.83
CA LEU A 208 5.16 17.57 -21.71
C LEU A 208 5.72 16.78 -20.53
N GLY A 209 5.35 15.52 -20.43
CA GLY A 209 5.69 14.65 -19.29
C GLY A 209 4.80 14.88 -18.07
N PRO A 210 5.10 14.16 -16.99
CA PRO A 210 4.44 14.31 -15.69
C PRO A 210 4.65 15.70 -15.11
N SER A 211 3.67 16.18 -14.37
CA SER A 211 3.81 17.40 -13.58
C SER A 211 4.76 17.19 -12.39
N THR A 212 5.17 18.27 -11.75
CA THR A 212 5.96 18.14 -10.51
C THR A 212 5.17 17.37 -9.43
N GLU A 213 3.89 17.66 -9.31
CA GLU A 213 3.00 17.03 -8.35
C GLU A 213 2.88 15.52 -8.57
N ASP A 214 2.92 15.04 -9.81
CA ASP A 214 2.93 13.62 -10.13
C ASP A 214 4.19 12.93 -9.59
N TYR A 215 5.37 13.53 -9.77
CA TYR A 215 6.61 13.00 -9.19
C TYR A 215 6.57 12.99 -7.66
N LEU A 216 6.03 14.04 -7.03
CA LEU A 216 5.89 14.10 -5.57
C LEU A 216 4.95 13.03 -5.06
N LEU A 217 3.83 12.79 -5.76
CA LEU A 217 2.86 11.75 -5.42
C LEU A 217 3.49 10.36 -5.52
N ALA A 218 4.27 10.09 -6.59
CA ALA A 218 4.96 8.81 -6.75
C ALA A 218 5.86 8.49 -5.55
N VAL A 219 6.64 9.47 -5.12
CA VAL A 219 7.53 9.31 -3.96
C VAL A 219 6.75 9.19 -2.66
N ALA A 220 5.71 10.01 -2.48
CA ALA A 220 4.88 9.99 -1.27
C ALA A 220 4.14 8.65 -1.10
N GLU A 221 3.55 8.13 -2.18
CA GLU A 221 2.85 6.86 -2.14
C GLU A 221 3.80 5.70 -1.84
N ALA A 222 4.93 5.62 -2.57
CA ALA A 222 5.92 4.58 -2.32
C ALA A 222 6.44 4.62 -0.88
N GLY A 223 6.75 5.80 -0.37
CA GLY A 223 7.23 6.01 0.99
C GLY A 223 6.19 5.66 2.05
N ALA A 224 4.94 6.09 1.86
CA ALA A 224 3.84 5.80 2.78
C ALA A 224 3.48 4.30 2.79
N LEU A 225 3.65 3.61 1.66
CA LEU A 225 3.45 2.16 1.56
C LEU A 225 4.68 1.34 1.99
N HIS A 226 5.77 1.99 2.39
CA HIS A 226 7.04 1.35 2.72
C HIS A 226 7.51 0.41 1.60
N SER A 227 7.47 0.88 0.38
CA SER A 227 7.93 0.19 -0.83
C SER A 227 9.12 0.90 -1.44
N ASP A 228 9.93 0.14 -2.17
CA ASP A 228 10.97 0.67 -3.03
C ASP A 228 10.37 1.27 -4.31
N LEU A 229 11.02 2.26 -4.89
CA LEU A 229 10.55 2.96 -6.08
C LEU A 229 11.66 3.11 -7.11
N ILE A 230 11.38 2.75 -8.37
CA ILE A 230 12.14 3.21 -9.53
C ILE A 230 11.37 4.39 -10.12
N LEU A 231 11.90 5.57 -9.94
CA LEU A 231 11.31 6.79 -10.48
C LEU A 231 11.79 7.01 -11.91
N ASN A 232 10.85 6.91 -12.86
CA ASN A 232 11.10 7.16 -14.27
C ASN A 232 10.95 8.67 -14.54
N LEU A 233 12.02 9.33 -14.92
CA LEU A 233 11.97 10.73 -15.33
C LEU A 233 11.54 10.85 -16.80
N HIS A 234 10.82 11.92 -17.12
CA HIS A 234 10.58 12.24 -18.53
C HIS A 234 11.89 12.65 -19.22
N PRO A 235 12.17 12.21 -20.45
CA PRO A 235 13.43 12.52 -21.13
C PRO A 235 13.70 14.02 -21.23
N GLY A 236 12.65 14.84 -21.40
CA GLY A 236 12.79 16.30 -21.38
C GLY A 236 13.31 16.86 -20.05
N LEU A 237 12.90 16.27 -18.93
CA LEU A 237 13.40 16.65 -17.59
C LEU A 237 14.85 16.19 -17.41
N GLU A 238 15.20 14.95 -17.78
CA GLU A 238 16.59 14.46 -17.72
C GLU A 238 17.53 15.40 -18.51
N LYS A 239 17.18 15.69 -19.77
CA LYS A 239 17.96 16.59 -20.63
C LYS A 239 18.09 17.99 -20.03
N ALA A 240 17.02 18.54 -19.46
CA ALA A 240 17.04 19.85 -18.83
C ALA A 240 17.91 19.86 -17.55
N LEU A 241 17.93 18.78 -16.78
CA LEU A 241 18.82 18.62 -15.63
C LEU A 241 20.31 18.55 -16.06
N VAL A 242 20.61 17.82 -17.14
CA VAL A 242 21.97 17.75 -17.70
C VAL A 242 22.44 19.12 -18.18
N SER A 243 21.56 19.89 -18.85
CA SER A 243 21.89 21.23 -19.32
C SER A 243 22.00 22.30 -18.23
N GLY A 244 21.66 21.96 -16.98
CA GLY A 244 21.70 22.89 -15.85
C GLY A 244 20.52 23.86 -15.79
N SER A 245 19.38 23.54 -16.41
CA SER A 245 18.17 24.38 -16.33
C SER A 245 17.75 24.62 -14.89
N GLU A 246 17.64 25.88 -14.46
CA GLU A 246 17.22 26.24 -13.11
C GLU A 246 15.77 25.80 -12.83
N GLU A 247 14.92 25.82 -13.85
CA GLU A 247 13.54 25.33 -13.72
C GLU A 247 13.51 23.83 -13.43
N ALA A 248 14.28 23.02 -14.19
CA ALA A 248 14.40 21.59 -13.96
C ALA A 248 14.96 21.27 -12.58
N TRP A 249 15.97 22.03 -12.17
CA TRP A 249 16.54 21.90 -10.82
C TRP A 249 15.57 22.34 -9.72
N SER A 250 14.71 23.30 -9.97
CA SER A 250 13.64 23.68 -9.03
C SER A 250 12.65 22.53 -8.83
N VAL A 251 12.24 21.87 -9.92
CA VAL A 251 11.41 20.65 -9.85
C VAL A 251 12.13 19.58 -9.07
N TRP A 252 13.38 19.29 -9.43
CA TRP A 252 14.15 18.23 -8.78
C TRP A 252 14.37 18.47 -7.29
N ARG A 253 14.67 19.70 -6.85
CA ARG A 253 14.81 20.01 -5.42
C ARG A 253 13.53 19.71 -4.61
N ARG A 254 12.35 19.88 -5.21
CA ARG A 254 11.09 19.47 -4.58
C ARG A 254 10.98 17.96 -4.46
N VAL A 255 11.28 17.23 -5.52
CA VAL A 255 11.29 15.76 -5.54
C VAL A 255 12.29 15.21 -4.51
N ALA A 256 13.52 15.72 -4.52
CA ALA A 256 14.56 15.31 -3.58
C ALA A 256 14.14 15.49 -2.11
N ARG A 257 13.42 16.56 -1.79
CA ARG A 257 12.90 16.81 -0.43
C ARG A 257 11.90 15.73 -0.01
N TYR A 258 11.06 15.26 -0.92
CA TYR A 258 10.16 14.15 -0.66
C TYR A 258 10.92 12.83 -0.49
N ILE A 259 11.92 12.59 -1.32
CA ILE A 259 12.81 11.44 -1.18
C ILE A 259 13.47 11.45 0.21
N GLU A 260 14.06 12.58 0.62
CA GLU A 260 14.72 12.73 1.92
C GLU A 260 13.73 12.53 3.10
N PHE A 261 12.49 12.97 2.95
CA PHE A 261 11.45 12.81 3.97
C PHE A 261 11.11 11.34 4.24
N TYR A 262 10.98 10.53 3.18
CA TYR A 262 10.61 9.12 3.28
C TYR A 262 11.79 8.16 3.41
N LEU A 263 13.01 8.58 3.03
CA LEU A 263 14.25 7.77 3.10
C LEU A 263 14.99 7.88 4.43
N ARG A 264 14.33 8.12 5.54
CA ARG A 264 15.02 8.24 6.83
C ARG A 264 15.61 6.91 7.25
N GLU A 265 16.94 6.87 7.36
CA GLU A 265 17.68 5.74 7.92
C GLU A 265 17.31 5.53 9.39
N GLY A 266 17.17 4.27 9.81
CA GLY A 266 16.97 3.92 11.23
C GLY A 266 15.52 3.86 11.70
N GLU A 267 14.52 3.99 10.83
CA GLU A 267 13.14 3.72 11.20
C GLU A 267 12.96 2.24 11.60
N ARG A 268 12.28 2.02 12.72
CA ARG A 268 12.00 0.66 13.21
C ARG A 268 10.99 -0.01 12.30
N PRO A 269 11.06 -1.35 12.14
CA PRO A 269 10.04 -2.07 11.40
C PRO A 269 8.66 -1.79 11.99
N VAL A 270 7.69 -1.56 11.14
CA VAL A 270 6.30 -1.26 11.53
C VAL A 270 5.36 -2.29 10.92
N ALA A 271 4.28 -2.55 11.61
CA ALA A 271 3.23 -3.45 11.15
C ALA A 271 1.97 -2.65 10.77
N LEU A 272 1.44 -2.91 9.57
CA LEU A 272 0.18 -2.33 9.14
C LEU A 272 -0.95 -2.72 10.08
N GLN A 273 -1.65 -1.74 10.62
CA GLN A 273 -2.87 -1.97 11.38
C GLN A 273 -4.04 -2.18 10.42
N ALA A 274 -4.52 -3.41 10.34
CA ALA A 274 -5.63 -3.78 9.46
C ALA A 274 -6.61 -4.67 10.21
N SER A 275 -7.91 -4.41 10.03
CA SER A 275 -9.00 -5.27 10.51
C SER A 275 -9.62 -6.13 9.39
N VAL A 276 -9.16 -5.97 8.15
CA VAL A 276 -9.64 -6.76 7.00
C VAL A 276 -8.52 -7.60 6.43
N GLY A 277 -8.84 -8.87 6.12
CA GLY A 277 -8.04 -9.74 5.28
C GLY A 277 -8.65 -9.87 3.89
N VAL A 278 -7.83 -9.88 2.85
CA VAL A 278 -8.21 -10.19 1.46
C VAL A 278 -7.54 -11.50 1.09
N MET A 279 -8.29 -12.59 1.07
CA MET A 279 -7.77 -13.91 0.71
C MET A 279 -7.88 -14.10 -0.80
N THR A 280 -6.74 -14.14 -1.45
CA THR A 280 -6.63 -14.28 -2.90
C THR A 280 -5.25 -14.81 -3.29
N ASP A 281 -5.18 -15.54 -4.41
CA ASP A 281 -3.95 -15.88 -5.14
C ASP A 281 -3.92 -15.24 -6.52
N ASN A 282 -4.97 -14.50 -6.87
CA ASN A 282 -5.12 -13.82 -8.15
C ASN A 282 -5.34 -12.33 -7.93
N TYR A 283 -4.34 -11.54 -8.33
CA TYR A 283 -4.36 -10.09 -8.22
C TYR A 283 -5.50 -9.47 -9.04
N ASP A 284 -5.67 -9.89 -10.29
CA ASP A 284 -6.61 -9.28 -11.23
C ASP A 284 -8.08 -9.44 -10.78
N VAL A 285 -8.40 -10.55 -10.12
CA VAL A 285 -9.75 -10.80 -9.59
C VAL A 285 -10.07 -9.92 -8.38
N SER A 286 -9.08 -9.59 -7.57
CA SER A 286 -9.26 -8.89 -6.29
C SER A 286 -8.88 -7.40 -6.34
N TYR A 287 -8.11 -6.99 -7.35
CA TYR A 287 -7.48 -5.67 -7.44
C TYR A 287 -8.46 -4.51 -7.25
N GLU A 288 -9.51 -4.45 -8.06
CA GLU A 288 -10.43 -3.32 -8.05
C GLU A 288 -11.13 -3.18 -6.70
N THR A 289 -11.60 -4.30 -6.14
CA THR A 289 -12.24 -4.30 -4.83
C THR A 289 -11.27 -3.89 -3.71
N ALA A 290 -10.04 -4.41 -3.74
CA ALA A 290 -9.02 -4.06 -2.77
C ALA A 290 -8.62 -2.58 -2.86
N ASN A 291 -8.48 -2.05 -4.07
CA ASN A 291 -8.18 -0.63 -4.28
C ASN A 291 -9.30 0.28 -3.75
N LEU A 292 -10.56 -0.08 -3.96
CA LEU A 292 -11.68 0.68 -3.41
C LEU A 292 -11.78 0.60 -1.89
N MET A 293 -11.42 -0.53 -1.27
CA MET A 293 -11.31 -0.60 0.20
C MET A 293 -10.22 0.36 0.71
N ALA A 294 -9.04 0.39 0.08
CA ALA A 294 -7.98 1.35 0.42
C ALA A 294 -8.48 2.80 0.32
N ARG A 295 -9.15 3.14 -0.78
CA ARG A 295 -9.75 4.45 -0.98
C ARG A 295 -10.75 4.85 0.10
N HIS A 296 -11.52 3.90 0.61
CA HIS A 296 -12.45 4.12 1.73
C HIS A 296 -11.76 4.07 3.10
N ASN A 297 -10.44 4.12 3.15
CA ASN A 297 -9.64 4.04 4.37
C ASN A 297 -9.98 2.81 5.20
N ILE A 298 -10.08 1.65 4.52
CA ILE A 298 -10.17 0.33 5.11
C ILE A 298 -8.84 -0.37 4.86
N PRO A 299 -7.85 -0.25 5.75
CA PRO A 299 -6.59 -0.95 5.60
C PRO A 299 -6.81 -2.46 5.64
N PHE A 300 -6.12 -3.19 4.76
CA PHE A 300 -6.25 -4.64 4.67
C PHE A 300 -4.89 -5.32 4.50
N ARG A 301 -4.85 -6.59 4.82
CA ARG A 301 -3.72 -7.50 4.53
C ARG A 301 -4.15 -8.52 3.49
N VAL A 302 -3.29 -8.78 2.51
CA VAL A 302 -3.51 -9.89 1.56
C VAL A 302 -3.07 -11.19 2.23
N LEU A 303 -3.90 -12.22 2.09
CA LEU A 303 -3.73 -13.55 2.67
C LEU A 303 -3.64 -14.58 1.54
N PRO A 304 -2.44 -15.07 1.19
CA PRO A 304 -2.31 -16.18 0.24
C PRO A 304 -2.99 -17.43 0.80
N PRO A 305 -3.94 -18.07 0.09
CA PRO A 305 -4.70 -19.21 0.62
C PRO A 305 -3.83 -20.36 1.12
N SER A 306 -2.73 -20.64 0.43
CA SER A 306 -1.78 -21.72 0.78
C SER A 306 -0.90 -21.45 1.99
N ARG A 307 -0.93 -20.24 2.58
CA ARG A 307 -0.06 -19.83 3.70
C ARG A 307 -0.83 -19.31 4.91
N VAL A 308 -2.15 -19.46 4.92
CA VAL A 308 -2.96 -18.96 6.03
C VAL A 308 -2.69 -19.74 7.31
N SER A 309 -2.45 -19.01 8.40
CA SER A 309 -2.24 -19.54 9.74
C SER A 309 -2.98 -18.67 10.76
N PRO A 310 -3.17 -19.14 12.01
CA PRO A 310 -3.82 -18.34 13.06
C PRO A 310 -3.15 -16.97 13.28
N GLN A 311 -1.82 -16.90 13.11
CA GLN A 311 -1.08 -15.65 13.25
C GLN A 311 -1.45 -14.63 12.19
N HIS A 312 -1.68 -15.07 10.94
CA HIS A 312 -2.14 -14.20 9.86
C HIS A 312 -3.54 -13.67 10.06
N LEU A 313 -4.39 -14.39 10.82
CA LEU A 313 -5.77 -14.00 11.10
C LEU A 313 -5.90 -13.12 12.36
N ARG A 314 -4.84 -13.05 13.17
CA ARG A 314 -4.87 -12.28 14.42
C ARG A 314 -5.13 -10.79 14.16
N GLY A 315 -6.09 -10.22 14.90
CA GLY A 315 -6.45 -8.81 14.81
C GLY A 315 -7.31 -8.45 13.60
N LEU A 316 -7.73 -9.44 12.80
CA LEU A 316 -8.75 -9.23 11.77
C LEU A 316 -10.13 -9.42 12.36
N ASP A 317 -11.09 -8.64 11.86
CA ASP A 317 -12.51 -8.73 12.18
C ASP A 317 -13.31 -9.31 11.00
N LEU A 318 -12.77 -9.13 9.76
CA LEU A 318 -13.43 -9.54 8.53
C LEU A 318 -12.41 -10.07 7.51
N ILE A 319 -12.81 -11.10 6.76
CA ILE A 319 -12.01 -11.64 5.65
C ILE A 319 -12.89 -11.71 4.39
N VAL A 320 -12.41 -11.11 3.30
CA VAL A 320 -13.00 -11.24 1.96
C VAL A 320 -12.23 -12.33 1.21
N VAL A 321 -12.94 -13.34 0.72
CA VAL A 321 -12.37 -14.53 0.08
C VAL A 321 -12.72 -14.52 -1.40
N PHE A 322 -11.70 -14.38 -2.26
CA PHE A 322 -11.84 -14.40 -3.72
C PHE A 322 -11.42 -15.72 -4.36
N THR A 323 -10.57 -16.48 -3.68
CA THR A 323 -10.06 -17.75 -4.19
C THR A 323 -10.49 -18.88 -3.29
N GLN A 324 -10.90 -20.02 -3.89
CA GLN A 324 -11.30 -21.21 -3.16
C GLN A 324 -10.17 -21.67 -2.20
N PRO A 325 -10.39 -21.65 -0.88
CA PRO A 325 -9.38 -22.08 0.06
C PRO A 325 -9.19 -23.61 0.02
N ASP A 326 -7.99 -24.08 0.32
CA ASP A 326 -7.73 -25.49 0.55
C ASP A 326 -8.31 -25.98 1.89
N ALA A 327 -8.25 -27.28 2.15
CA ALA A 327 -8.80 -27.87 3.38
C ALA A 327 -8.15 -27.33 4.67
N ALA A 328 -6.88 -26.90 4.61
CA ALA A 328 -6.18 -26.32 5.76
C ALA A 328 -6.68 -24.90 6.02
N ALA A 329 -6.76 -24.07 4.98
CA ALA A 329 -7.27 -22.71 5.07
C ALA A 329 -8.76 -22.69 5.47
N ILE A 330 -9.59 -23.64 4.99
CA ILE A 330 -11.00 -23.77 5.42
C ILE A 330 -11.09 -23.98 6.93
N ARG A 331 -10.24 -24.82 7.53
CA ARG A 331 -10.25 -25.04 9.00
C ARG A 331 -9.90 -23.75 9.74
N GLN A 332 -8.84 -23.04 9.30
CA GLN A 332 -8.43 -21.78 9.91
C GLN A 332 -9.53 -20.70 9.83
N LEU A 333 -10.18 -20.60 8.65
CA LEU A 333 -11.29 -19.69 8.46
C LEU A 333 -12.50 -20.09 9.30
N ALA A 334 -12.80 -21.39 9.43
CA ALA A 334 -13.90 -21.86 10.29
C ALA A 334 -13.66 -21.48 11.76
N ASP A 335 -12.43 -21.66 12.25
CA ASP A 335 -12.05 -21.26 13.61
C ASP A 335 -12.16 -19.75 13.80
N PHE A 336 -11.71 -18.96 12.85
CA PHE A 336 -11.84 -17.51 12.85
C PHE A 336 -13.31 -17.06 12.91
N VAL A 337 -14.18 -17.65 12.07
CA VAL A 337 -15.62 -17.32 12.08
C VAL A 337 -16.29 -17.82 13.36
N ASN A 338 -15.97 -19.03 13.82
CA ASN A 338 -16.50 -19.55 15.11
C ASN A 338 -16.16 -18.63 16.29
N GLY A 339 -14.99 -17.99 16.24
CA GLY A 339 -14.55 -17.01 17.23
C GLY A 339 -15.29 -15.67 17.19
N GLY A 340 -16.05 -15.38 16.13
CA GLY A 340 -16.84 -14.15 15.98
C GLY A 340 -16.47 -13.33 14.73
N GLY A 341 -15.49 -13.76 13.94
CA GLY A 341 -15.11 -13.10 12.69
C GLY A 341 -16.19 -13.20 11.60
N VAL A 342 -16.07 -12.37 10.58
CA VAL A 342 -16.94 -12.37 9.40
C VAL A 342 -16.15 -12.82 8.18
N ALA A 343 -16.66 -13.82 7.44
CA ALA A 343 -16.12 -14.21 6.14
C ALA A 343 -17.09 -13.83 5.01
N ILE A 344 -16.62 -13.11 4.00
CA ILE A 344 -17.38 -12.81 2.78
C ILE A 344 -16.79 -13.65 1.65
N LEU A 345 -17.59 -14.54 1.08
CA LEU A 345 -17.21 -15.42 -0.02
C LEU A 345 -17.69 -14.80 -1.34
N VAL A 346 -16.77 -14.38 -2.19
CA VAL A 346 -17.08 -13.72 -3.47
C VAL A 346 -17.04 -14.75 -4.59
N SER A 347 -18.18 -14.99 -5.25
CA SER A 347 -18.36 -16.02 -6.29
C SER A 347 -17.99 -17.44 -5.84
N LEU A 348 -17.99 -17.67 -4.55
CA LEU A 348 -17.65 -18.95 -3.93
C LEU A 348 -18.83 -19.48 -3.14
N ARG A 349 -19.00 -20.80 -3.15
CA ARG A 349 -19.97 -21.46 -2.28
C ARG A 349 -19.37 -21.71 -0.91
N ASN A 350 -20.23 -21.62 0.09
CA ASN A 350 -19.84 -21.83 1.46
C ASN A 350 -19.30 -23.25 1.71
N PRO A 351 -18.00 -23.40 2.06
CA PRO A 351 -17.38 -24.69 2.27
C PRO A 351 -17.45 -25.17 3.73
N PHE A 352 -18.01 -24.38 4.64
CA PHE A 352 -17.92 -24.67 6.07
C PHE A 352 -18.98 -25.68 6.52
N PRO A 353 -18.61 -26.77 7.19
CA PRO A 353 -19.56 -27.72 7.77
C PRO A 353 -20.21 -27.15 9.04
N GLY A 354 -21.38 -27.68 9.39
CA GLY A 354 -22.02 -27.40 10.69
C GLY A 354 -22.64 -26.02 10.86
N GLN A 355 -22.90 -25.33 9.77
CA GLN A 355 -23.51 -24.00 9.75
C GLN A 355 -25.03 -24.03 9.77
N SER A 356 -25.62 -23.02 10.41
CA SER A 356 -27.04 -22.74 10.29
C SER A 356 -27.29 -21.74 9.17
N ARG A 357 -28.13 -22.08 8.20
CA ARG A 357 -28.52 -21.16 7.15
C ARG A 357 -29.40 -20.07 7.74
N GLY A 358 -28.91 -18.84 7.78
CA GLY A 358 -29.73 -17.65 7.95
C GLY A 358 -30.55 -17.38 6.67
N GLY A 359 -31.54 -16.55 6.75
CA GLY A 359 -32.38 -16.26 5.58
C GLY A 359 -31.59 -15.62 4.43
N ARG A 360 -32.12 -15.74 3.22
CA ARG A 360 -31.72 -14.91 2.10
C ARG A 360 -32.14 -13.47 2.39
N GLN A 361 -31.22 -12.53 2.29
CA GLN A 361 -31.58 -11.13 2.52
C GLN A 361 -32.48 -10.65 1.38
N ALA A 362 -33.64 -10.10 1.72
CA ALA A 362 -34.58 -9.62 0.71
C ALA A 362 -33.93 -8.52 -0.15
N GLY A 363 -33.92 -8.71 -1.46
CA GLY A 363 -33.38 -7.75 -2.43
C GLY A 363 -31.88 -7.83 -2.67
N SER A 364 -31.15 -8.79 -2.07
CA SER A 364 -29.75 -9.05 -2.37
C SER A 364 -29.53 -10.50 -2.80
N ASP A 365 -28.52 -10.73 -3.64
CA ASP A 365 -28.08 -12.07 -4.03
C ASP A 365 -27.19 -12.74 -2.98
N SER A 366 -27.12 -12.17 -1.79
CA SER A 366 -26.32 -12.69 -0.68
C SER A 366 -27.11 -13.67 0.19
N VAL A 367 -26.43 -14.72 0.64
CA VAL A 367 -26.91 -15.66 1.63
C VAL A 367 -26.06 -15.55 2.88
N ILE A 368 -26.70 -15.36 4.03
CA ILE A 368 -26.00 -15.26 5.31
C ILE A 368 -26.12 -16.58 6.06
N TYR A 369 -25.00 -17.07 6.55
CA TYR A 369 -24.92 -18.23 7.43
C TYR A 369 -24.35 -17.81 8.78
N THR A 370 -24.82 -18.46 9.85
CA THR A 370 -24.22 -18.34 11.18
C THR A 370 -23.33 -19.55 11.43
N LEU A 371 -22.10 -19.30 11.89
CA LEU A 371 -21.15 -20.33 12.27
C LEU A 371 -20.49 -19.92 13.60
N GLY A 372 -20.83 -20.61 14.68
CA GLY A 372 -20.41 -20.21 16.02
C GLY A 372 -20.89 -18.81 16.39
N LYS A 373 -19.97 -17.92 16.76
CA LYS A 373 -20.26 -16.52 17.08
C LYS A 373 -20.24 -15.58 15.88
N GLY A 374 -19.72 -16.03 14.73
CA GLY A 374 -19.51 -15.23 13.54
C GLY A 374 -20.51 -15.50 12.43
N LYS A 375 -20.21 -14.96 11.26
CA LYS A 375 -21.07 -14.98 10.09
C LYS A 375 -20.28 -15.31 8.84
N VAL A 376 -20.91 -16.04 7.92
CA VAL A 376 -20.44 -16.23 6.55
C VAL A 376 -21.45 -15.59 5.61
N ILE A 377 -20.99 -14.72 4.72
CA ILE A 377 -21.81 -14.03 3.73
C ILE A 377 -21.38 -14.57 2.36
N GLU A 378 -22.26 -15.30 1.70
CA GLU A 378 -22.03 -15.82 0.36
C GLU A 378 -22.61 -14.84 -0.65
N LEU A 379 -21.76 -14.31 -1.54
CA LEU A 379 -22.15 -13.53 -2.71
C LEU A 379 -22.10 -14.45 -3.93
N ALA A 380 -23.26 -14.76 -4.51
CA ALA A 380 -23.34 -15.71 -5.62
C ALA A 380 -22.63 -15.21 -6.88
N GLU A 381 -22.65 -13.91 -7.10
CA GLU A 381 -21.97 -13.23 -8.20
C GLU A 381 -20.75 -12.48 -7.71
N GLY A 382 -19.87 -12.08 -8.64
CA GLY A 382 -18.74 -11.22 -8.33
C GLY A 382 -19.17 -9.85 -7.81
N VAL A 383 -18.21 -9.06 -7.35
CA VAL A 383 -18.45 -7.69 -6.88
C VAL A 383 -18.78 -6.81 -8.09
N ALA A 384 -20.05 -6.48 -8.29
CA ALA A 384 -20.49 -5.67 -9.43
C ALA A 384 -20.17 -4.16 -9.26
N ASP A 385 -20.19 -3.66 -8.03
CA ASP A 385 -19.81 -2.29 -7.67
C ASP A 385 -18.82 -2.33 -6.49
N PRO A 386 -17.51 -2.27 -6.76
CA PRO A 386 -16.48 -2.32 -5.74
C PRO A 386 -16.56 -1.18 -4.71
N ALA A 387 -17.04 0.01 -5.10
CA ALA A 387 -17.21 1.12 -4.18
C ALA A 387 -18.39 0.89 -3.21
N ALA A 388 -19.52 0.39 -3.70
CA ALA A 388 -20.63 -0.02 -2.84
C ALA A 388 -20.22 -1.15 -1.91
N PHE A 389 -19.49 -2.14 -2.41
CA PHE A 389 -18.95 -3.23 -1.60
C PHE A 389 -18.03 -2.73 -0.49
N ALA A 390 -17.11 -1.81 -0.77
CA ALA A 390 -16.24 -1.23 0.24
C ALA A 390 -17.04 -0.50 1.34
N ARG A 391 -18.10 0.23 0.97
CA ARG A 391 -19.02 0.84 1.94
C ARG A 391 -19.75 -0.19 2.80
N ASP A 392 -20.14 -1.31 2.22
CA ASP A 392 -20.78 -2.39 2.96
C ASP A 392 -19.82 -3.10 3.92
N VAL A 393 -18.57 -3.36 3.49
CA VAL A 393 -17.50 -3.84 4.38
C VAL A 393 -17.30 -2.88 5.55
N ARG A 394 -17.26 -1.57 5.30
CA ARG A 394 -17.13 -0.55 6.36
C ARG A 394 -18.30 -0.59 7.34
N ARG A 395 -19.53 -0.78 6.87
CA ARG A 395 -20.71 -0.94 7.75
C ARG A 395 -20.66 -2.22 8.58
N LEU A 396 -20.24 -3.34 7.97
CA LEU A 396 -20.09 -4.62 8.67
C LEU A 396 -19.05 -4.57 9.78
N LEU A 397 -17.95 -3.87 9.57
CA LEU A 397 -16.93 -3.67 10.59
C LEU A 397 -17.43 -2.80 11.73
N GLY A 398 -18.31 -1.84 11.45
CA GLY A 398 -18.64 -0.80 12.41
C GLY A 398 -17.48 0.18 12.64
N LYS A 399 -17.81 1.35 13.16
CA LYS A 399 -16.83 2.42 13.40
C LYS A 399 -15.81 2.09 14.50
N GLU A 400 -16.14 1.16 15.37
CA GLU A 400 -15.34 0.69 16.51
C GLU A 400 -14.22 -0.26 16.11
N ASN A 401 -14.35 -0.95 14.96
CA ASN A 401 -13.36 -1.90 14.46
C ASN A 401 -12.49 -1.33 13.33
N LEU A 402 -12.81 -0.14 12.83
CA LEU A 402 -11.97 0.53 11.87
C LEU A 402 -10.69 1.05 12.54
N PRO A 403 -9.49 0.65 12.09
CA PRO A 403 -8.25 1.13 12.68
C PRO A 403 -8.03 2.62 12.43
N ILE A 404 -8.62 3.17 11.36
CA ILE A 404 -8.53 4.58 11.00
C ILE A 404 -9.80 5.05 10.30
N SER A 405 -10.11 6.33 10.46
CA SER A 405 -11.16 7.03 9.72
C SER A 405 -10.75 8.46 9.44
N LEU A 406 -11.12 8.96 8.28
CA LEU A 406 -10.89 10.34 7.88
C LEU A 406 -12.21 11.06 7.62
N TRP A 407 -12.21 12.38 7.83
CA TRP A 407 -13.28 13.31 7.41
C TRP A 407 -12.70 14.44 6.60
N ASN A 408 -13.51 14.97 5.68
CA ASN A 408 -13.12 16.01 4.73
C ASN A 408 -11.91 15.67 3.85
N ALA A 409 -11.75 14.38 3.54
CA ALA A 409 -10.53 13.87 2.90
C ALA A 409 -10.84 12.79 1.86
N SER A 410 -11.77 13.07 0.94
CA SER A 410 -12.23 12.13 -0.09
C SER A 410 -11.12 11.66 -1.04
N THR A 411 -10.04 12.45 -1.15
CA THR A 411 -8.87 12.16 -1.99
C THR A 411 -7.66 11.69 -1.20
N THR A 412 -7.81 11.39 0.10
CA THR A 412 -6.70 11.01 0.97
C THR A 412 -6.82 9.56 1.41
N ILE A 413 -5.72 8.83 1.30
CA ILE A 413 -5.54 7.51 1.91
C ILE A 413 -4.67 7.67 3.16
N ALA A 414 -5.13 7.08 4.26
CA ALA A 414 -4.41 7.03 5.53
C ALA A 414 -3.96 5.59 5.82
N ILE A 415 -2.70 5.43 6.17
CA ILE A 415 -2.07 4.14 6.38
C ILE A 415 -1.54 4.08 7.82
N PRO A 416 -2.27 3.41 8.73
CA PRO A 416 -1.87 3.32 10.12
C PRO A 416 -0.86 2.19 10.31
N TYR A 417 0.25 2.49 10.95
CA TYR A 417 1.27 1.52 11.33
C TYR A 417 1.48 1.52 12.84
N ARG A 418 1.85 0.37 13.38
CA ARG A 418 2.27 0.21 14.77
C ARG A 418 3.71 -0.30 14.83
N LEU A 419 4.48 0.24 15.75
CA LEU A 419 5.79 -0.32 16.06
C LEU A 419 5.63 -1.60 16.88
N PRO A 420 6.24 -2.72 16.48
CA PRO A 420 6.21 -3.96 17.26
C PRO A 420 6.75 -3.74 18.67
N GLY A 421 6.02 -4.26 19.67
CA GLY A 421 6.42 -4.17 21.08
C GLY A 421 6.34 -2.76 21.68
N ALA A 422 5.79 -1.76 20.96
CA ALA A 422 5.63 -0.40 21.48
C ALA A 422 4.15 0.02 21.49
N SER A 423 3.85 0.99 22.37
CA SER A 423 2.55 1.67 22.36
C SER A 423 2.43 2.70 21.23
N ASP A 424 3.54 2.99 20.55
CA ASP A 424 3.64 4.05 19.56
C ASP A 424 3.14 3.57 18.19
N ALA A 425 2.60 4.52 17.44
CA ALA A 425 2.08 4.29 16.10
C ALA A 425 2.44 5.45 15.17
N THR A 426 2.36 5.21 13.88
CA THR A 426 2.44 6.25 12.85
C THR A 426 1.24 6.17 11.92
N VAL A 427 0.85 7.30 11.37
CA VAL A 427 -0.16 7.39 10.31
C VAL A 427 0.47 8.14 9.15
N ASP A 428 0.72 7.43 8.06
CA ASP A 428 1.09 8.06 6.80
C ASP A 428 -0.16 8.51 6.06
N LEU A 429 -0.14 9.72 5.53
CA LEU A 429 -1.22 10.34 4.80
C LEU A 429 -0.76 10.66 3.38
N VAL A 430 -1.52 10.23 2.38
CA VAL A 430 -1.26 10.54 0.97
C VAL A 430 -2.52 11.15 0.38
N ASN A 431 -2.42 12.43 -0.01
CA ASN A 431 -3.47 13.13 -0.72
C ASN A 431 -3.20 13.06 -2.22
N TYR A 432 -4.10 12.43 -2.94
CA TYR A 432 -4.02 12.25 -4.38
C TYR A 432 -4.53 13.46 -5.18
N SER A 433 -5.10 14.45 -4.50
CA SER A 433 -5.43 15.75 -5.10
C SER A 433 -4.20 16.65 -5.15
N ALA A 434 -4.13 17.51 -6.16
CA ALA A 434 -3.12 18.56 -6.22
C ALA A 434 -3.36 19.69 -5.19
N ASP A 435 -4.58 19.80 -4.67
CA ASP A 435 -5.00 20.87 -3.78
C ASP A 435 -4.74 20.51 -2.32
N PRO A 436 -4.04 21.37 -1.56
CA PRO A 436 -3.85 21.16 -0.12
C PRO A 436 -5.19 21.21 0.62
N MET A 437 -5.35 20.34 1.61
CA MET A 437 -6.56 20.28 2.41
C MET A 437 -6.29 20.05 3.89
N PRO A 438 -7.17 20.50 4.79
CA PRO A 438 -7.19 20.02 6.15
C PRO A 438 -7.83 18.64 6.22
N VAL A 439 -7.31 17.78 7.11
CA VAL A 439 -7.80 16.40 7.27
C VAL A 439 -8.06 16.14 8.74
N GLN A 440 -9.27 15.71 9.08
CA GLN A 440 -9.56 15.20 10.41
C GLN A 440 -9.29 13.69 10.44
N VAL A 441 -8.49 13.25 11.41
CA VAL A 441 -8.05 11.87 11.56
C VAL A 441 -8.57 11.32 12.88
N ARG A 442 -9.15 10.13 12.83
CA ARG A 442 -9.50 9.31 14.01
C ARG A 442 -8.80 7.97 13.88
N VAL A 443 -7.92 7.64 14.81
CA VAL A 443 -7.12 6.41 14.83
C VAL A 443 -7.39 5.60 16.08
N LYS A 444 -7.46 4.27 15.96
CA LYS A 444 -7.70 3.35 17.08
C LYS A 444 -6.48 3.34 18.02
N GLY A 445 -6.71 3.59 19.29
CA GLY A 445 -5.70 3.72 20.34
C GLY A 445 -5.82 5.04 21.10
N SER A 446 -5.27 5.07 22.32
CA SER A 446 -5.23 6.27 23.16
C SER A 446 -3.80 6.77 23.26
N TYR A 447 -3.46 7.78 22.46
CA TYR A 447 -2.11 8.35 22.36
C TYR A 447 -2.06 9.72 23.01
N ALA A 448 -1.14 9.93 23.94
CA ALA A 448 -1.02 11.20 24.68
C ALA A 448 -0.43 12.34 23.83
N VAL A 449 0.37 11.99 22.86
CA VAL A 449 1.12 12.96 22.02
C VAL A 449 0.86 12.66 20.56
N VAL A 450 0.54 13.70 19.79
CA VAL A 450 0.47 13.66 18.33
C VAL A 450 1.42 14.71 17.78
N ARG A 451 2.36 14.28 16.93
CA ARG A 451 3.29 15.16 16.22
C ARG A 451 3.12 14.93 14.73
N TYR A 452 3.03 16.00 13.98
CA TYR A 452 2.82 15.95 12.53
C TYR A 452 3.96 16.59 11.76
N GLU A 453 4.30 16.02 10.64
CA GLU A 453 5.34 16.51 9.74
C GLU A 453 4.99 16.31 8.28
N THR A 454 5.53 17.15 7.42
CA THR A 454 5.39 17.06 5.96
C THR A 454 6.74 17.37 5.29
N PRO A 455 6.96 16.91 4.05
CA PRO A 455 8.15 17.28 3.30
C PRO A 455 8.31 18.79 3.14
N GLU A 456 7.22 19.57 3.07
CA GLU A 456 7.25 21.00 2.85
C GLU A 456 7.60 21.80 4.11
N ARG A 457 7.09 21.37 5.27
CA ARG A 457 7.23 22.12 6.54
C ARG A 457 8.26 21.50 7.49
N GLY A 458 8.65 20.26 7.22
CA GLY A 458 9.58 19.52 8.09
C GLY A 458 8.92 19.01 9.37
N CYS A 459 9.73 18.63 10.33
CA CYS A 459 9.33 18.11 11.65
C CYS A 459 9.24 19.23 12.66
N CYS A 460 8.48 19.13 13.69
CA CYS A 460 7.28 18.37 13.91
C CYS A 460 6.29 19.30 14.61
N GLU A 461 5.14 19.51 14.02
CA GLU A 461 4.07 20.30 14.62
C GLU A 461 3.34 19.46 15.67
N ALA A 462 3.20 19.96 16.90
CA ALA A 462 2.39 19.30 17.91
C ALA A 462 0.90 19.59 17.66
N LEU A 463 0.11 18.54 17.53
CA LEU A 463 -1.33 18.65 17.29
C LEU A 463 -2.11 18.39 18.57
N ALA A 464 -3.18 19.17 18.77
CA ALA A 464 -4.14 18.90 19.84
C ALA A 464 -4.90 17.61 19.52
N ALA A 465 -5.01 16.73 20.52
CA ALA A 465 -5.71 15.48 20.38
C ALA A 465 -6.84 15.35 21.40
N SER A 466 -7.94 14.77 20.98
CA SER A 466 -9.05 14.35 21.85
C SER A 466 -9.15 12.83 21.89
N HIS A 467 -9.68 12.30 22.99
CA HIS A 467 -9.79 10.85 23.21
C HIS A 467 -11.24 10.48 23.49
N GLN A 468 -11.77 9.57 22.71
CA GLN A 468 -13.13 9.06 22.90
C GLN A 468 -13.21 7.60 22.46
N ASP A 469 -13.85 6.76 23.28
CA ASP A 469 -14.17 5.36 22.96
C ASP A 469 -12.98 4.52 22.49
N GLY A 470 -11.78 4.74 23.06
CA GLY A 470 -10.56 4.02 22.68
C GLY A 470 -9.89 4.52 21.39
N PHE A 471 -10.26 5.71 20.95
CA PHE A 471 -9.67 6.36 19.77
C PHE A 471 -9.04 7.71 20.13
N THR A 472 -8.01 8.06 19.39
CA THR A 472 -7.44 9.40 19.36
C THR A 472 -7.88 10.11 18.10
N GLN A 473 -8.36 11.34 18.24
CA GLN A 473 -8.80 12.19 17.15
C GLN A 473 -8.00 13.49 17.14
N PHE A 474 -7.54 13.90 15.98
CA PHE A 474 -6.77 15.13 15.77
C PHE A 474 -7.02 15.71 14.38
N ASP A 475 -6.76 17.01 14.23
CA ASP A 475 -6.88 17.72 12.98
C ASP A 475 -5.50 18.00 12.39
N VAL A 476 -5.26 17.53 11.18
CA VAL A 476 -4.11 17.91 10.35
C VAL A 476 -4.48 19.20 9.64
N PRO A 477 -3.82 20.33 9.93
CA PRO A 477 -4.28 21.62 9.44
C PRO A 477 -4.00 21.80 7.94
N TRP A 478 -3.03 21.09 7.42
CA TRP A 478 -2.61 21.21 6.04
C TRP A 478 -1.87 19.95 5.56
N LEU A 479 -2.40 19.34 4.52
CA LEU A 479 -1.81 18.20 3.82
C LEU A 479 -1.81 18.54 2.32
N LYS A 480 -0.62 18.67 1.72
CA LYS A 480 -0.52 18.88 0.27
C LYS A 480 -0.59 17.54 -0.46
N ILE A 481 0.46 16.72 -0.38
CA ILE A 481 0.53 15.40 -1.00
C ILE A 481 0.88 14.36 0.05
N GLY A 482 1.98 14.50 0.74
CA GLY A 482 2.44 13.53 1.73
C GLY A 482 2.60 14.15 3.11
N GLY A 483 2.31 13.36 4.15
CA GLY A 483 2.54 13.76 5.53
C GLY A 483 2.51 12.55 6.47
N ARG A 484 3.08 12.72 7.67
CA ARG A 484 3.14 11.67 8.68
C ARG A 484 2.79 12.21 10.05
N ALA A 485 1.88 11.52 10.73
CA ALA A 485 1.59 11.75 12.13
C ALA A 485 2.27 10.67 13.00
N HIS A 486 3.05 11.10 13.98
CA HIS A 486 3.65 10.25 15.01
C HIS A 486 2.78 10.29 16.25
N LEU A 487 2.39 9.13 16.74
CA LEU A 487 1.49 8.93 17.87
C LEU A 487 2.27 8.24 18.97
N GLY A 488 2.37 8.86 20.14
CA GLY A 488 3.18 8.33 21.22
C GLY A 488 2.56 8.51 22.60
N GLY A 489 3.09 7.70 23.55
CA GLY A 489 2.62 7.68 24.92
C GLY A 489 1.20 7.16 25.07
N THR A 490 0.84 6.73 26.28
CA THR A 490 -0.53 6.31 26.58
C THR A 490 -1.27 7.48 27.24
N ALA A 491 -2.37 7.92 26.67
CA ALA A 491 -3.24 8.90 27.33
C ALA A 491 -3.91 8.28 28.56
N ALA A 492 -3.95 9.03 29.64
CA ALA A 492 -4.71 8.63 30.81
C ALA A 492 -6.20 8.44 30.42
N PRO A 493 -6.89 7.42 30.94
CA PRO A 493 -8.32 7.27 30.68
C PRO A 493 -9.06 8.55 31.13
N PRO A 494 -10.06 9.02 30.36
CA PRO A 494 -10.81 10.19 30.74
C PRO A 494 -11.39 9.97 32.15
N GLY A 495 -11.00 10.82 33.10
CA GLY A 495 -11.49 10.77 34.44
C GLY A 495 -13.04 10.78 34.41
N LYS A 496 -13.68 9.85 35.10
CA LYS A 496 -15.13 9.90 35.30
C LYS A 496 -15.42 11.29 35.86
N ARG A 497 -16.07 12.14 35.11
CA ARG A 497 -16.62 13.39 35.66
C ARG A 497 -17.62 12.97 36.74
N SER A 498 -17.24 13.22 37.97
CA SER A 498 -18.08 13.05 39.15
C SER A 498 -19.27 14.01 39.10
#